data_caaad17bc044f05f5b324fb27070c9fd
#
_entry.id   caaad17bc044f05f5b324fb27070c9fd
#
_cell.length_a   1.000
_cell.length_b   1.000
_cell.length_c   1.000
_cell.angle_alpha   90.00
_cell.angle_beta   90.00
_cell.angle_gamma   90.00
#
_symmetry.space_group_name_H-M   'P 1'
#
loop_
_entity.id
_entity.type
_entity.pdbx_description
1 polymer ?
#
loop_
_entity_poly.entity_id
_entity_poly.type
_entity_poly.pdbx_seq_one_letter_code
_entity_poly.pdbx_strand_id
1 'polypeptide(L)'
;QDEITKQIINELVGAGAVLSKDINQKIASSSTDDISIYECINLARTSQTDLNLRPKVLNCLKESVKKDPNYADAWIWLAERTRNLYASGNKDKVNALLEDATEYINKALIIDPESPKGLTVKTMIEFHKKNWETMFVSAEKAFSLNAGDPSVLSNLAINVAFGGECTLNDVTSPDEQP
;
A
#
# COMPACT_ATOMS: atom_id res chain seq x y z
N GLN A 1 33.45 -5.92 -11.72
CA GLN A 1 32.03 -5.71 -12.05
C GLN A 1 31.19 -5.33 -10.81
N ASP A 2 31.43 -5.93 -9.65
CA ASP A 2 30.64 -5.70 -8.44
C ASP A 2 30.81 -4.28 -7.86
N GLU A 3 32.02 -3.69 -7.93
CA GLU A 3 32.29 -2.36 -7.37
C GLU A 3 31.60 -1.25 -8.17
N ILE A 4 31.63 -1.34 -9.50
CA ILE A 4 30.96 -0.39 -10.40
C ILE A 4 29.44 -0.49 -10.20
N THR A 5 28.91 -1.70 -10.07
CA THR A 5 27.48 -1.92 -9.82
C THR A 5 27.05 -1.30 -8.48
N LYS A 6 27.84 -1.48 -7.41
CA LYS A 6 27.59 -0.85 -6.10
C LYS A 6 27.62 0.68 -6.17
N GLN A 7 28.61 1.24 -6.86
CA GLN A 7 28.70 2.70 -7.04
C GLN A 7 27.49 3.25 -7.78
N ILE A 8 27.09 2.63 -8.89
CA ILE A 8 25.90 3.04 -9.66
C ILE A 8 24.63 2.95 -8.79
N ILE A 9 24.45 1.85 -8.05
CA ILE A 9 23.32 1.70 -7.16
C ILE A 9 23.32 2.80 -6.08
N ASN A 10 24.46 3.06 -5.42
CA ASN A 10 24.58 4.09 -4.39
C ASN A 10 24.30 5.49 -4.93
N GLU A 11 24.77 5.82 -6.12
CA GLU A 11 24.49 7.11 -6.76
C GLU A 11 23.01 7.24 -7.14
N LEU A 12 22.40 6.19 -7.71
CA LEU A 12 20.99 6.19 -8.07
C LEU A 12 20.08 6.28 -6.83
N VAL A 13 20.41 5.57 -5.77
CA VAL A 13 19.67 5.63 -4.50
C VAL A 13 19.85 7.00 -3.85
N GLY A 14 21.09 7.54 -3.84
CA GLY A 14 21.38 8.86 -3.32
C GLY A 14 20.67 9.98 -4.09
N ALA A 15 20.74 9.96 -5.42
CA ALA A 15 20.05 10.91 -6.28
C ALA A 15 18.53 10.81 -6.12
N GLY A 16 17.97 9.60 -6.03
CA GLY A 16 16.55 9.38 -5.79
C GLY A 16 16.09 9.95 -4.45
N ALA A 17 16.89 9.85 -3.39
CA ALA A 17 16.58 10.41 -2.09
C ALA A 17 16.59 11.95 -2.08
N VAL A 18 17.56 12.57 -2.76
CA VAL A 18 17.64 14.04 -2.90
C VAL A 18 16.46 14.56 -3.72
N LEU A 19 16.19 13.96 -4.88
CA LEU A 19 15.04 14.33 -5.71
C LEU A 19 13.71 14.19 -4.95
N SER A 20 13.54 13.14 -4.15
CA SER A 20 12.35 12.94 -3.34
C SER A 20 12.21 14.03 -2.28
N LYS A 21 13.30 14.48 -1.66
CA LYS A 21 13.28 15.55 -0.65
C LYS A 21 12.90 16.89 -1.27
N ASP A 22 13.48 17.24 -2.41
CA ASP A 22 13.17 18.49 -3.11
C ASP A 22 11.71 18.50 -3.62
N ILE A 23 11.24 17.41 -4.18
CA ILE A 23 9.85 17.22 -4.60
C ILE A 23 8.92 17.38 -3.40
N ASN A 24 9.22 16.73 -2.28
CA ASN A 24 8.39 16.81 -1.07
C ASN A 24 8.33 18.22 -0.49
N GLN A 25 9.45 18.97 -0.49
CA GLN A 25 9.46 20.38 -0.06
C GLN A 25 8.63 21.26 -0.98
N LYS A 26 8.76 21.11 -2.29
CA LYS A 26 7.96 21.84 -3.29
C LYS A 26 6.47 21.52 -3.12
N ILE A 27 6.11 20.26 -2.99
CA ILE A 27 4.72 19.84 -2.82
C ILE A 27 4.16 20.31 -1.46
N ALA A 28 4.99 20.33 -0.40
CA ALA A 28 4.55 20.82 0.92
C ALA A 28 4.09 22.27 0.88
N SER A 29 4.68 23.10 0.01
CA SER A 29 4.34 24.52 -0.17
C SER A 29 3.29 24.79 -1.26
N SER A 30 2.98 23.82 -2.15
CA SER A 30 2.05 24.00 -3.27
C SER A 30 0.59 23.76 -2.85
N SER A 31 -0.38 24.36 -3.57
CA SER A 31 -1.78 23.98 -3.43
C SER A 31 -2.01 22.57 -3.98
N THR A 32 -3.02 21.86 -3.48
CA THR A 32 -3.34 20.51 -3.98
C THR A 32 -3.78 20.49 -5.43
N ASP A 33 -4.30 21.61 -5.94
CA ASP A 33 -4.80 21.72 -7.31
C ASP A 33 -3.68 21.78 -8.35
N ASP A 34 -2.49 22.27 -7.95
CA ASP A 34 -1.32 22.44 -8.80
C ASP A 34 -0.44 21.18 -8.85
N ILE A 35 -0.72 20.17 -8.00
CA ILE A 35 0.07 18.95 -7.91
C ILE A 35 -0.38 17.98 -9.02
N SER A 36 0.57 17.50 -9.81
CA SER A 36 0.32 16.44 -10.80
C SER A 36 0.05 15.09 -10.11
N ILE A 37 -0.64 14.18 -10.81
CA ILE A 37 -0.91 12.82 -10.30
C ILE A 37 0.40 12.11 -9.95
N TYR A 38 1.43 12.24 -10.77
CA TYR A 38 2.74 11.65 -10.53
C TYR A 38 3.41 12.19 -9.26
N GLU A 39 3.40 13.50 -9.05
CA GLU A 39 3.94 14.14 -7.84
C GLU A 39 3.16 13.70 -6.59
N CYS A 40 1.85 13.55 -6.71
CA CYS A 40 0.99 13.04 -5.65
C CYS A 40 1.36 11.60 -5.23
N ILE A 41 1.56 10.72 -6.21
CA ILE A 41 2.00 9.34 -5.97
C ILE A 41 3.41 9.30 -5.33
N ASN A 42 4.34 10.14 -5.81
CA ASN A 42 5.66 10.24 -5.20
C ASN A 42 5.58 10.72 -3.75
N LEU A 43 4.74 11.73 -3.47
CA LEU A 43 4.50 12.19 -2.11
C LEU A 43 3.94 11.05 -1.25
N ALA A 44 2.95 10.32 -1.75
CA ALA A 44 2.40 9.17 -1.05
C ALA A 44 3.47 8.12 -0.74
N ARG A 45 4.34 7.80 -1.68
CA ARG A 45 5.41 6.81 -1.52
C ARG A 45 6.47 7.22 -0.51
N THR A 46 6.87 8.49 -0.49
CA THR A 46 8.02 8.97 0.29
C THR A 46 7.65 9.49 1.68
N SER A 47 6.39 9.89 1.91
CA SER A 47 5.91 10.43 3.19
C SER A 47 5.25 9.39 4.10
N GLN A 48 5.66 8.13 4.02
CA GLN A 48 4.99 7.04 4.76
C GLN A 48 5.02 7.23 6.27
N THR A 49 6.09 7.79 6.79
CA THR A 49 6.31 8.00 8.23
C THR A 49 5.92 9.40 8.71
N ASP A 50 5.69 10.35 7.81
CA ASP A 50 5.33 11.72 8.18
C ASP A 50 3.82 11.85 8.40
N LEU A 51 3.42 11.88 9.66
CA LEU A 51 2.02 11.98 10.07
C LEU A 51 1.38 13.32 9.67
N ASN A 52 2.18 14.41 9.60
CA ASN A 52 1.68 15.75 9.28
C ASN A 52 1.25 15.86 7.81
N LEU A 53 1.87 15.09 6.94
CA LEU A 53 1.54 15.08 5.51
C LEU A 53 0.35 14.17 5.16
N ARG A 54 -0.12 13.32 6.07
CA ARG A 54 -1.21 12.39 5.80
C ARG A 54 -2.48 13.04 5.23
N PRO A 55 -3.02 14.13 5.80
CA PRO A 55 -4.23 14.76 5.25
C PRO A 55 -4.00 15.28 3.83
N LYS A 56 -2.84 15.88 3.58
CA LYS A 56 -2.48 16.41 2.27
C LYS A 56 -2.34 15.30 1.23
N VAL A 57 -1.67 14.20 1.59
CA VAL A 57 -1.52 13.01 0.73
C VAL A 57 -2.88 12.44 0.36
N LEU A 58 -3.77 12.23 1.33
CA LEU A 58 -5.10 11.67 1.08
C LEU A 58 -5.94 12.59 0.18
N ASN A 59 -5.92 13.90 0.43
CA ASN A 59 -6.64 14.85 -0.41
C ASN A 59 -6.09 14.85 -1.85
N CYS A 60 -4.78 14.89 -1.99
CA CYS A 60 -4.11 14.83 -3.27
C CYS A 60 -4.47 13.56 -4.06
N LEU A 61 -4.46 12.38 -3.42
CA LEU A 61 -4.83 11.11 -4.05
C LEU A 61 -6.31 11.08 -4.44
N LYS A 62 -7.20 11.62 -3.61
CA LYS A 62 -8.63 11.74 -3.94
C LYS A 62 -8.87 12.62 -5.16
N GLU A 63 -8.15 13.72 -5.28
CA GLU A 63 -8.23 14.57 -6.48
C GLU A 63 -7.59 13.88 -7.70
N SER A 64 -6.50 13.13 -7.50
CA SER A 64 -5.86 12.35 -8.58
C SER A 64 -6.82 11.35 -9.23
N VAL A 65 -7.54 10.57 -8.42
CA VAL A 65 -8.50 9.57 -8.95
C VAL A 65 -9.76 10.20 -9.57
N LYS A 66 -10.07 11.47 -9.25
CA LYS A 66 -11.11 12.23 -9.94
C LYS A 66 -10.62 12.76 -11.29
N LYS A 67 -9.36 13.24 -11.35
CA LYS A 67 -8.74 13.77 -12.57
C LYS A 67 -8.52 12.66 -13.61
N ASP A 68 -8.06 11.48 -13.17
CA ASP A 68 -7.89 10.30 -14.01
C ASP A 68 -8.38 9.04 -13.29
N PRO A 69 -9.64 8.67 -13.48
CA PRO A 69 -10.22 7.46 -12.89
C PRO A 69 -9.60 6.14 -13.38
N ASN A 70 -8.88 6.16 -14.51
CA ASN A 70 -8.25 4.98 -15.09
C ASN A 70 -6.78 4.80 -14.67
N TYR A 71 -6.26 5.64 -13.79
CA TYR A 71 -4.89 5.53 -13.31
C TYR A 71 -4.81 4.62 -12.08
N ALA A 72 -4.51 3.33 -12.30
CA ALA A 72 -4.54 2.29 -11.27
C ALA A 72 -3.67 2.62 -10.04
N ASP A 73 -2.45 3.15 -10.23
CA ASP A 73 -1.54 3.48 -9.14
C ASP A 73 -2.12 4.51 -8.16
N ALA A 74 -2.90 5.49 -8.65
CA ALA A 74 -3.53 6.46 -7.77
C ALA A 74 -4.56 5.79 -6.84
N TRP A 75 -5.34 4.84 -7.36
CA TRP A 75 -6.27 4.04 -6.56
C TRP A 75 -5.54 3.14 -5.56
N ILE A 76 -4.43 2.50 -5.98
CA ILE A 76 -3.61 1.64 -5.10
C ILE A 76 -3.08 2.45 -3.91
N TRP A 77 -2.48 3.62 -4.18
CA TRP A 77 -1.96 4.47 -3.12
C TRP A 77 -3.05 5.06 -2.24
N LEU A 78 -4.22 5.40 -2.80
CA LEU A 78 -5.36 5.85 -2.01
C LEU A 78 -5.85 4.75 -1.07
N ALA A 79 -5.96 3.51 -1.55
CA ALA A 79 -6.32 2.34 -0.75
C ALA A 79 -5.32 2.12 0.39
N GLU A 80 -4.02 2.11 0.09
CA GLU A 80 -2.95 1.90 1.07
C GLU A 80 -2.95 2.98 2.14
N ARG A 81 -3.10 4.25 1.75
CA ARG A 81 -3.12 5.37 2.70
C ARG A 81 -4.38 5.40 3.55
N THR A 82 -5.52 5.04 3.00
CA THR A 82 -6.77 4.91 3.74
C THR A 82 -6.69 3.77 4.76
N ARG A 83 -6.17 2.60 4.36
CA ARG A 83 -5.90 1.48 5.28
C ARG A 83 -4.94 1.89 6.43
N ASN A 84 -3.90 2.67 6.14
CA ASN A 84 -2.94 3.09 7.16
C ASN A 84 -3.54 4.02 8.25
N LEU A 85 -4.70 4.63 8.00
CA LEU A 85 -5.44 5.36 9.02
C LEU A 85 -6.08 4.44 10.06
N TYR A 86 -6.25 3.17 9.73
CA TYR A 86 -6.76 2.14 10.65
C TYR A 86 -5.96 2.06 11.96
N ALA A 87 -4.64 2.17 11.90
CA ALA A 87 -3.76 2.03 13.06
C ALA A 87 -3.87 3.19 14.08
N SER A 88 -4.58 4.28 13.74
CA SER A 88 -4.66 5.51 14.54
C SER A 88 -6.08 5.90 14.99
N GLY A 89 -7.10 5.06 14.74
CA GLY A 89 -8.50 5.48 14.81
C GLY A 89 -9.39 4.81 15.85
N ASN A 90 -10.50 5.47 16.15
CA ASN A 90 -11.62 4.96 16.92
C ASN A 90 -12.27 3.75 16.20
N LYS A 91 -12.65 2.68 16.93
CA LYS A 91 -13.18 1.42 16.38
C LYS A 91 -14.33 1.59 15.39
N ASP A 92 -15.21 2.56 15.60
CA ASP A 92 -16.36 2.79 14.71
C ASP A 92 -15.96 3.37 13.34
N LYS A 93 -14.87 4.14 13.28
CA LYS A 93 -14.32 4.67 12.02
C LYS A 93 -13.44 3.66 11.29
N VAL A 94 -12.95 2.67 11.97
CA VAL A 94 -12.03 1.65 11.50
C VAL A 94 -12.67 0.79 10.42
N ASN A 95 -13.89 0.28 10.64
CA ASN A 95 -14.59 -0.55 9.67
C ASN A 95 -14.90 0.24 8.39
N ALA A 96 -15.36 1.49 8.51
CA ALA A 96 -15.61 2.35 7.36
C ALA A 96 -14.33 2.60 6.54
N LEU A 97 -13.18 2.81 7.20
CA LEU A 97 -11.90 2.99 6.51
C LEU A 97 -11.45 1.72 5.76
N LEU A 98 -11.72 0.54 6.32
CA LEU A 98 -11.41 -0.72 5.63
C LEU A 98 -12.35 -0.97 4.44
N GLU A 99 -13.61 -0.58 4.55
CA GLU A 99 -14.57 -0.64 3.44
C GLU A 99 -14.16 0.30 2.31
N ASP A 100 -13.85 1.57 2.63
CA ASP A 100 -13.33 2.53 1.66
C ASP A 100 -12.06 2.01 0.97
N ALA A 101 -11.09 1.51 1.75
CA ALA A 101 -9.86 0.95 1.21
C ALA A 101 -10.12 -0.27 0.31
N THR A 102 -11.11 -1.10 0.67
CA THR A 102 -11.55 -2.25 -0.14
C THR A 102 -12.14 -1.79 -1.48
N GLU A 103 -12.98 -0.76 -1.47
CA GLU A 103 -13.55 -0.19 -2.69
C GLU A 103 -12.45 0.34 -3.61
N TYR A 104 -11.50 1.11 -3.06
CA TYR A 104 -10.42 1.70 -3.84
C TYR A 104 -9.50 0.65 -4.45
N ILE A 105 -9.11 -0.38 -3.68
CA ILE A 105 -8.24 -1.44 -4.22
C ILE A 105 -8.95 -2.29 -5.27
N ASN A 106 -10.25 -2.52 -5.15
CA ASN A 106 -11.01 -3.22 -6.16
C ASN A 106 -11.09 -2.41 -7.47
N LYS A 107 -11.27 -1.09 -7.42
CA LYS A 107 -11.19 -0.22 -8.61
C LYS A 107 -9.83 -0.31 -9.27
N ALA A 108 -8.74 -0.26 -8.49
CA ALA A 108 -7.39 -0.41 -9.03
C ALA A 108 -7.19 -1.75 -9.76
N LEU A 109 -7.64 -2.85 -9.15
CA LEU A 109 -7.48 -4.20 -9.71
C LEU A 109 -8.45 -4.53 -10.86
N ILE A 110 -9.50 -3.73 -11.07
CA ILE A 110 -10.29 -3.77 -12.31
C ILE A 110 -9.49 -3.15 -13.47
N ILE A 111 -8.73 -2.08 -13.21
CA ILE A 111 -7.92 -1.38 -14.21
C ILE A 111 -6.65 -2.18 -14.52
N ASP A 112 -5.94 -2.64 -13.47
CA ASP A 112 -4.72 -3.45 -13.56
C ASP A 112 -4.80 -4.69 -12.68
N PRO A 113 -5.37 -5.82 -13.19
CA PRO A 113 -5.57 -7.06 -12.43
C PRO A 113 -4.28 -7.78 -12.05
N GLU A 114 -3.17 -7.42 -12.69
CA GLU A 114 -1.85 -8.06 -12.50
C GLU A 114 -0.87 -7.13 -11.77
N SER A 115 -1.34 -6.05 -11.15
CA SER A 115 -0.50 -5.19 -10.33
C SER A 115 0.01 -5.92 -9.08
N PRO A 116 1.32 -6.24 -8.94
CA PRO A 116 1.84 -6.89 -7.73
C PRO A 116 1.63 -6.00 -6.49
N LYS A 117 1.81 -4.69 -6.64
CA LYS A 117 1.57 -3.70 -5.58
C LYS A 117 0.10 -3.68 -5.18
N GLY A 118 -0.82 -3.66 -6.14
CA GLY A 118 -2.26 -3.70 -5.90
C GLY A 118 -2.68 -4.95 -5.13
N LEU A 119 -2.21 -6.11 -5.56
CA LEU A 119 -2.47 -7.40 -4.88
C LEU A 119 -1.87 -7.44 -3.47
N THR A 120 -0.67 -6.88 -3.27
CA THR A 120 -0.07 -6.76 -1.94
C THR A 120 -0.91 -5.87 -1.01
N VAL A 121 -1.40 -4.74 -1.49
CA VAL A 121 -2.30 -3.87 -0.71
C VAL A 121 -3.62 -4.59 -0.39
N LYS A 122 -4.18 -5.34 -1.34
CA LYS A 122 -5.36 -6.18 -1.09
C LYS A 122 -5.10 -7.22 0.00
N THR A 123 -3.97 -7.93 -0.06
CA THR A 123 -3.56 -8.88 1.00
C THR A 123 -3.59 -8.23 2.39
N MET A 124 -3.04 -7.02 2.53
CA MET A 124 -3.02 -6.30 3.80
C MET A 124 -4.42 -5.86 4.27
N ILE A 125 -5.31 -5.48 3.36
CA ILE A 125 -6.70 -5.12 3.68
C ILE A 125 -7.45 -6.36 4.16
N GLU A 126 -7.36 -7.49 3.43
CA GLU A 126 -8.04 -8.73 3.78
C GLU A 126 -7.51 -9.33 5.09
N PHE A 127 -6.20 -9.16 5.39
CA PHE A 127 -5.63 -9.49 6.70
C PHE A 127 -6.35 -8.74 7.84
N HIS A 128 -6.53 -7.43 7.71
CA HIS A 128 -7.22 -6.64 8.73
C HIS A 128 -8.71 -6.99 8.85
N LYS A 129 -9.33 -7.46 7.78
CA LYS A 129 -10.71 -7.96 7.77
C LYS A 129 -10.84 -9.39 8.27
N LYS A 130 -9.73 -10.07 8.56
CA LYS A 130 -9.66 -11.50 8.90
C LYS A 130 -10.23 -12.42 7.81
N ASN A 131 -10.20 -11.97 6.56
CA ASN A 131 -10.62 -12.76 5.40
C ASN A 131 -9.42 -13.55 4.85
N TRP A 132 -9.10 -14.62 5.54
CA TRP A 132 -7.86 -15.39 5.33
C TRP A 132 -7.79 -16.01 3.93
N GLU A 133 -8.89 -16.55 3.43
CA GLU A 133 -8.94 -17.17 2.11
C GLU A 133 -8.54 -16.18 1.00
N THR A 134 -9.22 -15.03 0.94
CA THR A 134 -8.93 -14.00 -0.08
C THR A 134 -7.54 -13.39 0.12
N MET A 135 -7.08 -13.30 1.39
CA MET A 135 -5.73 -12.84 1.72
C MET A 135 -4.68 -13.76 1.09
N PHE A 136 -4.77 -15.09 1.31
CA PHE A 136 -3.81 -16.04 0.76
C PHE A 136 -3.81 -16.08 -0.76
N VAL A 137 -4.98 -16.09 -1.39
CA VAL A 137 -5.10 -16.04 -2.86
C VAL A 137 -4.45 -14.79 -3.44
N SER A 138 -4.68 -13.63 -2.82
CA SER A 138 -4.06 -12.38 -3.26
C SER A 138 -2.56 -12.35 -3.05
N ALA A 139 -2.08 -12.93 -1.93
CA ALA A 139 -0.67 -13.05 -1.61
C ALA A 139 0.07 -13.94 -2.63
N GLU A 140 -0.47 -15.11 -2.91
CA GLU A 140 0.09 -16.06 -3.87
C GLU A 140 0.19 -15.44 -5.27
N LYS A 141 -0.86 -14.76 -5.72
CA LYS A 141 -0.85 -14.07 -7.01
C LYS A 141 0.18 -12.93 -7.03
N ALA A 142 0.28 -12.11 -5.99
CA ALA A 142 1.29 -11.05 -5.89
C ALA A 142 2.70 -11.60 -5.97
N PHE A 143 2.97 -12.69 -5.24
CA PHE A 143 4.26 -13.36 -5.25
C PHE A 143 4.61 -13.94 -6.62
N SER A 144 3.67 -14.60 -7.29
CA SER A 144 3.89 -15.19 -8.62
C SER A 144 4.24 -14.14 -9.68
N LEU A 145 3.72 -12.92 -9.54
CA LEU A 145 3.96 -11.83 -10.49
C LEU A 145 5.27 -11.08 -10.24
N ASN A 146 5.73 -10.99 -9.00
CA ASN A 146 6.97 -10.26 -8.65
C ASN A 146 7.65 -10.79 -7.39
N ALA A 147 8.15 -12.02 -7.45
CA ALA A 147 8.90 -12.65 -6.37
C ALA A 147 10.24 -11.97 -6.03
N GLY A 148 10.73 -11.09 -6.91
CA GLY A 148 12.01 -10.38 -6.72
C GLY A 148 11.89 -9.04 -6.00
N ASP A 149 10.69 -8.51 -5.77
CA ASP A 149 10.50 -7.22 -5.09
C ASP A 149 10.56 -7.36 -3.57
N PRO A 150 11.59 -6.79 -2.90
CA PRO A 150 11.72 -6.89 -1.45
C PRO A 150 10.53 -6.32 -0.69
N SER A 151 9.84 -5.30 -1.23
CA SER A 151 8.67 -4.70 -0.59
C SER A 151 7.46 -5.62 -0.65
N VAL A 152 7.27 -6.31 -1.77
CA VAL A 152 6.23 -7.35 -1.91
C VAL A 152 6.52 -8.50 -0.95
N LEU A 153 7.75 -9.03 -0.97
CA LEU A 153 8.16 -10.14 -0.10
C LEU A 153 7.99 -9.83 1.38
N SER A 154 8.49 -8.67 1.83
CA SER A 154 8.42 -8.25 3.23
C SER A 154 6.96 -8.13 3.70
N ASN A 155 6.10 -7.47 2.93
CA ASN A 155 4.70 -7.31 3.31
C ASN A 155 3.94 -8.65 3.28
N LEU A 156 4.19 -9.50 2.29
CA LEU A 156 3.55 -10.82 2.20
C LEU A 156 4.01 -11.74 3.33
N ALA A 157 5.30 -11.80 3.61
CA ALA A 157 5.84 -12.65 4.67
C ALA A 157 5.21 -12.35 6.03
N ILE A 158 5.09 -11.07 6.39
CA ILE A 158 4.47 -10.66 7.64
C ILE A 158 2.99 -11.07 7.68
N ASN A 159 2.21 -10.71 6.66
CA ASN A 159 0.77 -10.96 6.67
C ASN A 159 0.43 -12.46 6.60
N VAL A 160 1.20 -13.24 5.83
CA VAL A 160 0.99 -14.69 5.70
C VAL A 160 1.40 -15.39 6.99
N ALA A 161 2.52 -15.01 7.64
CA ALA A 161 2.94 -15.60 8.89
C ALA A 161 1.90 -15.38 10.00
N PHE A 162 1.46 -14.15 10.21
CA PHE A 162 0.44 -13.84 11.21
C PHE A 162 -0.93 -14.42 10.87
N GLY A 163 -1.33 -14.43 9.59
CA GLY A 163 -2.58 -15.04 9.14
C GLY A 163 -2.58 -16.56 9.32
N GLY A 164 -1.45 -17.22 9.06
CA GLY A 164 -1.27 -18.65 9.29
C GLY A 164 -1.38 -19.04 10.77
N GLU A 165 -0.79 -18.26 11.67
CA GLU A 165 -0.91 -18.49 13.12
C GLU A 165 -2.37 -18.35 13.61
N CYS A 166 -3.11 -17.35 13.10
CA CYS A 166 -4.52 -17.19 13.46
C CYS A 166 -5.39 -18.35 12.98
N THR A 167 -5.15 -18.87 11.78
CA THR A 167 -5.92 -20.04 11.28
C THR A 167 -5.59 -21.33 12.02
N LEU A 168 -4.35 -21.53 12.44
CA LEU A 168 -3.95 -22.68 13.24
C LEU A 168 -4.57 -22.65 14.65
N ASN A 169 -4.65 -21.48 15.27
CA ASN A 169 -5.25 -21.33 16.59
C ASN A 169 -6.78 -21.50 16.55
N ASP A 170 -7.45 -21.07 15.48
CA ASP A 170 -8.89 -21.27 15.30
C ASP A 170 -9.25 -22.75 15.09
N VAL A 171 -8.34 -23.54 14.51
CA VAL A 171 -8.54 -25.00 14.30
C VAL A 171 -8.24 -25.82 15.57
N THR A 172 -7.45 -25.26 16.50
CA THR A 172 -7.07 -25.95 17.75
C THR A 172 -7.87 -25.49 18.98
N SER A 173 -8.98 -24.79 18.78
CA SER A 173 -9.88 -24.41 19.89
C SER A 173 -10.37 -25.64 20.63
N PRO A 174 -10.17 -25.76 21.96
CA PRO A 174 -10.44 -26.98 22.72
C PRO A 174 -11.91 -27.34 22.89
N ASP A 175 -12.81 -26.50 22.38
CA ASP A 175 -14.25 -26.64 22.62
C ASP A 175 -15.00 -27.55 21.63
N GLU A 176 -14.27 -28.19 20.68
CA GLU A 176 -14.82 -29.21 19.77
C GLU A 176 -14.14 -30.57 19.96
N GLN A 177 -14.18 -31.10 21.18
CA GLN A 177 -14.03 -32.54 21.39
C GLN A 177 -15.35 -33.11 21.89
N PRO A 178 -15.86 -34.18 21.22
CA PRO A 178 -17.10 -34.82 21.57
C PRO A 178 -17.04 -35.58 22.90
#